data_61736ebf96b00e646ed8a4a0508d2c54
#
_entry.id   61736ebf96b00e646ed8a4a0508d2c54
#
_cell.length_a   1.000
_cell.length_b   1.000
_cell.length_c   1.000
_cell.angle_alpha   90.00
_cell.angle_beta   90.00
_cell.angle_gamma   90.00
#
_symmetry.space_group_name_H-M   'P 1'
#
loop_
_entity.id
_entity.type
_entity.pdbx_description
1 polymer ?
#
loop_
_entity_poly.entity_id
_entity_poly.type
_entity_poly.pdbx_seq_one_letter_code
_entity_poly.pdbx_strand_id
1 'polypeptide(L)'
;NQTTILHLFEKLSALEKNEGFNKRSIVDYGEMKLISPISNDKYETELLLQYVLRKTIQEQESPELYTNLPGTDTLLPHYLKLLIPQYGKTILIKHLIHFQTNASYAYENLETLHQIIPLCFSAGINYMPFYYYSKLSRNDQPNLIYPFYIITEKNVLQLASDLSKGILHSDPAILLEYTKEFQNCL
;
A
#
# COMPACT_ATOMS: atom_id res chain seq x y z
N ASN A 1 -27.61 14.53 -7.09
CA ASN A 1 -28.17 13.46 -7.92
C ASN A 1 -27.76 12.10 -7.38
N GLN A 2 -28.63 11.54 -6.51
CA GLN A 2 -28.43 10.18 -5.91
C GLN A 2 -28.28 9.09 -7.00
N THR A 3 -28.98 9.25 -8.13
CA THR A 3 -28.92 8.29 -9.25
C THR A 3 -27.54 8.14 -9.87
N THR A 4 -26.75 9.21 -9.92
CA THR A 4 -25.39 9.19 -10.49
C THR A 4 -24.42 8.42 -9.59
N ILE A 5 -24.57 8.55 -8.27
CA ILE A 5 -23.72 7.86 -7.30
C ILE A 5 -24.03 6.36 -7.28
N LEU A 6 -25.32 5.99 -7.29
CA LEU A 6 -25.75 4.58 -7.39
C LEU A 6 -25.24 3.90 -8.66
N HIS A 7 -25.31 4.59 -9.81
CA HIS A 7 -24.82 4.06 -11.09
C HIS A 7 -23.29 3.93 -11.12
N LEU A 8 -22.57 4.79 -10.40
CA LEU A 8 -21.12 4.66 -10.19
C LEU A 8 -20.81 3.41 -9.34
N PHE A 9 -21.55 3.17 -8.26
CA PHE A 9 -21.38 1.98 -7.43
C PHE A 9 -21.72 0.69 -8.17
N GLU A 10 -22.75 0.66 -9.00
CA GLU A 10 -23.10 -0.49 -9.84
C GLU A 10 -22.01 -0.80 -10.88
N LYS A 11 -21.46 0.24 -11.54
CA LYS A 11 -20.31 0.08 -12.44
C LYS A 11 -19.04 -0.39 -11.71
N LEU A 12 -18.77 0.10 -10.51
CA LEU A 12 -17.65 -0.33 -9.69
C LEU A 12 -17.78 -1.81 -9.31
N SER A 13 -18.98 -2.25 -8.88
CA SER A 13 -19.25 -3.67 -8.59
C SER A 13 -19.16 -4.59 -9.82
N ALA A 14 -19.49 -4.08 -11.00
CA ALA A 14 -19.39 -4.84 -12.25
C ALA A 14 -17.94 -5.02 -12.72
N LEU A 15 -17.08 -4.01 -12.48
CA LEU A 15 -15.64 -4.07 -12.78
C LEU A 15 -14.92 -5.06 -11.85
N GLU A 16 -15.28 -5.13 -10.56
CA GLU A 16 -14.75 -6.15 -9.62
C GLU A 16 -15.04 -7.60 -10.07
N LYS A 17 -16.14 -7.83 -10.79
CA LYS A 17 -16.50 -9.16 -11.28
C LYS A 17 -15.79 -9.56 -12.58
N ASN A 18 -15.30 -8.61 -13.36
CA ASN A 18 -14.70 -8.85 -14.68
C ASN A 18 -13.17 -8.86 -14.70
N GLU A 19 -12.50 -8.37 -13.68
CA GLU A 19 -11.07 -8.60 -13.56
C GLU A 19 -10.87 -10.06 -13.14
N GLY A 20 -10.52 -10.90 -14.12
CA GLY A 20 -9.98 -12.23 -13.88
C GLY A 20 -8.68 -12.10 -13.12
N PHE A 21 -8.77 -11.76 -11.85
CA PHE A 21 -7.67 -11.90 -10.92
C PHE A 21 -7.26 -13.38 -10.96
N ASN A 22 -6.17 -13.66 -11.65
CA ASN A 22 -5.45 -14.90 -11.43
C ASN A 22 -5.43 -15.10 -9.92
N LYS A 23 -6.06 -16.19 -9.47
CA LYS A 23 -5.99 -16.65 -8.08
C LYS A 23 -4.52 -16.86 -7.75
N ARG A 24 -3.82 -15.77 -7.42
CA ARG A 24 -2.54 -15.85 -6.72
C ARG A 24 -2.90 -16.37 -5.34
N SER A 25 -2.90 -17.70 -5.22
CA SER A 25 -3.07 -18.35 -3.93
C SER A 25 -2.03 -17.76 -2.99
N ILE A 26 -2.46 -17.39 -1.79
CA ILE A 26 -1.51 -17.27 -0.68
C ILE A 26 -0.86 -18.64 -0.62
N VAL A 27 0.40 -18.71 -0.95
CA VAL A 27 1.18 -19.90 -0.67
C VAL A 27 1.27 -19.94 0.84
N ASP A 28 0.68 -20.96 1.44
CA ASP A 28 0.82 -21.23 2.86
C ASP A 28 2.27 -21.70 3.08
N TYR A 29 3.15 -20.73 3.13
CA TYR A 29 4.52 -20.93 3.54
C TYR A 29 4.47 -20.99 5.06
N GLY A 30 4.42 -22.11 5.70
CA GLY A 30 4.56 -22.27 7.14
C GLY A 30 5.38 -21.14 7.81
N GLU A 31 6.20 -21.22 8.71
CA GLU A 31 7.03 -20.10 9.17
C GLU A 31 7.78 -19.44 8.00
N MET A 32 7.24 -18.35 7.47
CA MET A 32 7.84 -17.62 6.34
C MET A 32 9.14 -16.98 6.82
N LYS A 33 10.28 -17.61 6.50
CA LYS A 33 11.60 -17.06 6.80
C LYS A 33 11.96 -16.01 5.76
N LEU A 34 12.45 -14.87 6.22
CA LEU A 34 13.06 -13.88 5.35
C LEU A 34 14.28 -14.50 4.67
N ILE A 35 14.24 -14.65 3.35
CA ILE A 35 15.34 -15.23 2.57
C ILE A 35 16.41 -14.16 2.35
N SER A 36 16.01 -12.94 2.04
CA SER A 36 16.88 -11.79 1.80
C SER A 36 16.16 -10.48 2.18
N PRO A 37 16.86 -9.50 2.78
CA PRO A 37 16.32 -8.18 3.00
C PRO A 37 16.29 -7.33 1.71
N ILE A 38 16.83 -7.83 0.61
CA ILE A 38 16.88 -7.15 -0.68
C ILE A 38 16.16 -8.01 -1.71
N SER A 39 15.24 -7.41 -2.44
CA SER A 39 14.57 -8.00 -3.59
C SER A 39 15.06 -7.37 -4.90
N ASN A 40 15.25 -8.19 -5.92
CA ASN A 40 15.82 -7.78 -7.21
C ASN A 40 14.82 -7.85 -8.36
N ASP A 41 13.65 -8.44 -8.11
CA ASP A 41 12.57 -8.54 -9.07
C ASP A 41 11.19 -8.40 -8.39
N LYS A 42 10.16 -8.33 -9.21
CA LYS A 42 8.78 -8.13 -8.74
C LYS A 42 8.29 -9.26 -7.84
N TYR A 43 8.64 -10.50 -8.15
CA TYR A 43 8.21 -11.66 -7.37
C TYR A 43 8.82 -11.66 -5.97
N GLU A 44 10.13 -11.42 -5.87
CA GLU A 44 10.82 -11.27 -4.59
C GLU A 44 10.27 -10.09 -3.78
N THR A 45 9.93 -8.98 -4.46
CA THR A 45 9.34 -7.80 -3.81
C THR A 45 7.95 -8.10 -3.25
N GLU A 46 7.13 -8.84 -3.98
CA GLU A 46 5.84 -9.31 -3.48
C GLU A 46 5.99 -10.23 -2.26
N LEU A 47 6.97 -11.13 -2.26
CA LEU A 47 7.27 -11.98 -1.09
C LEU A 47 7.73 -11.15 0.11
N LEU A 48 8.56 -10.15 -0.13
CA LEU A 48 9.07 -9.26 0.92
C LEU A 48 7.91 -8.43 1.53
N LEU A 49 7.02 -7.92 0.70
CA LEU A 49 5.80 -7.24 1.15
C LEU A 49 4.91 -8.16 2.00
N GLN A 50 4.65 -9.38 1.52
CA GLN A 50 3.88 -10.37 2.29
C GLN A 50 4.52 -10.68 3.64
N TYR A 51 5.84 -10.85 3.67
CA TYR A 51 6.57 -11.09 4.90
C TYR A 51 6.38 -9.95 5.91
N VAL A 52 6.56 -8.70 5.47
CA VAL A 52 6.40 -7.51 6.32
C VAL A 52 4.98 -7.42 6.88
N LEU A 53 3.96 -7.57 6.01
CA LEU A 53 2.56 -7.49 6.43
C LEU A 53 2.18 -8.61 7.41
N ARG A 54 2.56 -9.86 7.12
CA ARG A 54 2.30 -11.00 8.00
C ARG A 54 2.93 -10.79 9.37
N LYS A 55 4.21 -10.44 9.42
CA LYS A 55 4.91 -10.18 10.68
C LYS A 55 4.24 -9.07 11.48
N THR A 56 3.90 -7.97 10.81
CA THR A 56 3.23 -6.84 11.48
C THR A 56 1.90 -7.27 12.09
N ILE A 57 1.06 -7.99 11.35
CA ILE A 57 -0.25 -8.44 11.84
C ILE A 57 -0.10 -9.52 12.92
N GLN A 58 0.84 -10.43 12.79
CA GLN A 58 1.03 -11.52 13.77
C GLN A 58 1.60 -11.03 15.09
N GLU A 59 2.68 -10.24 15.04
CA GLU A 59 3.50 -9.92 16.22
C GLU A 59 2.95 -8.73 17.01
N GLN A 60 2.20 -7.83 16.38
CA GLN A 60 1.66 -6.66 17.06
C GLN A 60 0.24 -6.93 17.58
N GLU A 61 -0.03 -6.44 18.77
CA GLU A 61 -1.38 -6.48 19.36
C GLU A 61 -2.30 -5.50 18.62
N SER A 62 -1.80 -4.33 18.29
CA SER A 62 -2.47 -3.29 17.52
C SER A 62 -1.60 -2.95 16.30
N PRO A 63 -1.72 -3.72 15.20
CA PRO A 63 -0.85 -3.51 14.04
C PRO A 63 -1.10 -2.15 13.39
N GLU A 64 0.00 -1.43 13.14
CA GLU A 64 0.00 -0.12 12.51
C GLU A 64 0.99 -0.08 11.35
N LEU A 65 0.61 0.63 10.28
CA LEU A 65 1.38 0.76 9.07
C LEU A 65 1.28 2.18 8.51
N TYR A 66 2.42 2.77 8.17
CA TYR A 66 2.49 4.05 7.45
C TYR A 66 3.05 3.83 6.06
N THR A 67 2.50 4.50 5.06
CA THR A 67 2.95 4.31 3.68
C THR A 67 2.72 5.54 2.82
N ASN A 68 3.57 5.69 1.80
CA ASN A 68 3.41 6.64 0.69
C ASN A 68 3.32 5.94 -0.66
N LEU A 69 2.92 4.67 -0.69
CA LEU A 69 2.73 3.94 -1.94
C LEU A 69 1.84 4.71 -2.91
N PRO A 70 2.00 4.52 -4.23
CA PRO A 70 1.07 5.09 -5.17
C PRO A 70 -0.36 4.68 -4.83
N GLY A 71 -1.31 5.62 -4.85
CA GLY A 71 -2.72 5.29 -4.63
C GLY A 71 -3.31 4.32 -5.68
N THR A 72 -2.61 4.16 -6.81
CA THR A 72 -2.92 3.17 -7.86
C THR A 72 -2.31 1.79 -7.58
N ASP A 73 -1.55 1.63 -6.47
CA ASP A 73 -1.01 0.32 -6.09
C ASP A 73 -2.13 -0.66 -5.74
N THR A 74 -2.04 -1.85 -6.29
CA THR A 74 -3.01 -2.93 -6.05
C THR A 74 -2.49 -4.03 -5.14
N LEU A 75 -1.18 -4.10 -4.88
CA LEU A 75 -0.55 -5.17 -4.11
C LEU A 75 -0.87 -5.06 -2.62
N LEU A 76 -0.68 -3.88 -2.04
CA LEU A 76 -0.99 -3.66 -0.62
C LEU A 76 -2.47 -3.94 -0.31
N PRO A 77 -3.46 -3.36 -1.01
CA PRO A 77 -4.87 -3.70 -0.80
C PRO A 77 -5.18 -5.18 -0.96
N HIS A 78 -4.58 -5.82 -1.96
CA HIS A 78 -4.77 -7.24 -2.22
C HIS A 78 -4.33 -8.10 -1.03
N TYR A 79 -3.10 -7.92 -0.55
CA TYR A 79 -2.58 -8.71 0.57
C TYR A 79 -3.26 -8.40 1.90
N LEU A 80 -3.68 -7.16 2.14
CA LEU A 80 -4.45 -6.82 3.32
C LEU A 80 -5.79 -7.56 3.36
N LYS A 81 -6.54 -7.56 2.25
CA LYS A 81 -7.81 -8.30 2.12
C LYS A 81 -7.65 -9.81 2.35
N LEU A 82 -6.50 -10.37 2.00
CA LEU A 82 -6.22 -11.79 2.21
C LEU A 82 -5.76 -12.10 3.64
N LEU A 83 -4.91 -11.27 4.24
CA LEU A 83 -4.28 -11.56 5.53
C LEU A 83 -5.17 -11.22 6.72
N ILE A 84 -5.89 -10.09 6.68
CA ILE A 84 -6.68 -9.63 7.83
C ILE A 84 -7.71 -10.67 8.30
N PRO A 85 -8.50 -11.30 7.42
CA PRO A 85 -9.45 -12.33 7.85
C PRO A 85 -8.78 -13.55 8.50
N GLN A 86 -7.53 -13.86 8.14
CA GLN A 86 -6.81 -15.02 8.70
C GLN A 86 -6.40 -14.81 10.16
N TYR A 87 -6.11 -13.57 10.53
CA TYR A 87 -5.59 -13.26 11.87
C TYR A 87 -6.66 -12.67 12.80
N GLY A 88 -7.82 -12.26 12.28
CA GLY A 88 -8.91 -11.71 13.08
C GLY A 88 -8.56 -10.40 13.81
N LYS A 89 -7.55 -9.67 13.31
CA LYS A 89 -7.08 -8.40 13.88
C LYS A 89 -7.51 -7.21 13.03
N THR A 90 -7.57 -6.04 13.65
CA THR A 90 -7.74 -4.77 12.93
C THR A 90 -6.38 -4.10 12.76
N ILE A 91 -6.07 -3.64 11.55
CA ILE A 91 -4.85 -2.88 11.25
C ILE A 91 -5.18 -1.41 11.03
N LEU A 92 -4.38 -0.52 11.63
CA LEU A 92 -4.41 0.91 11.33
C LEU A 92 -3.45 1.21 10.19
N ILE A 93 -3.93 1.88 9.13
CA ILE A 93 -3.12 2.27 7.99
C ILE A 93 -3.20 3.78 7.81
N LYS A 94 -2.07 4.47 7.92
CA LYS A 94 -1.92 5.87 7.55
C LYS A 94 -1.25 5.94 6.20
N HIS A 95 -1.95 6.47 5.21
CA HIS A 95 -1.48 6.50 3.82
C HIS A 95 -1.36 7.93 3.31
N LEU A 96 -0.14 8.34 2.99
CA LEU A 96 0.15 9.64 2.38
C LEU A 96 0.00 9.54 0.86
N ILE A 97 -1.06 10.14 0.31
CA ILE A 97 -1.45 10.02 -1.08
C ILE A 97 -1.15 11.30 -1.83
N HIS A 98 -0.49 11.17 -2.97
CA HIS A 98 -0.22 12.25 -3.88
C HIS A 98 -1.30 12.38 -4.94
N PHE A 99 -1.94 13.56 -5.03
CA PHE A 99 -2.80 13.94 -6.12
C PHE A 99 -2.15 15.01 -6.99
N GLN A 100 -2.32 14.87 -8.29
CA GLN A 100 -1.84 15.85 -9.25
C GLN A 100 -2.90 16.90 -9.54
N THR A 101 -2.49 18.18 -9.55
CA THR A 101 -3.42 19.29 -9.84
C THR A 101 -3.61 19.55 -11.34
N ASN A 102 -2.78 18.96 -12.20
CA ASN A 102 -2.90 19.11 -13.64
C ASN A 102 -4.03 18.23 -14.19
N ALA A 103 -4.90 18.81 -15.02
CA ALA A 103 -6.05 18.14 -15.62
C ALA A 103 -5.67 16.90 -16.46
N SER A 104 -4.45 16.85 -17.01
CA SER A 104 -3.94 15.67 -17.74
C SER A 104 -3.85 14.40 -16.88
N TYR A 105 -3.77 14.54 -15.56
CA TYR A 105 -3.71 13.43 -14.60
C TYR A 105 -5.03 13.14 -13.90
N ALA A 106 -6.14 13.72 -14.38
CA ALA A 106 -7.46 13.49 -13.78
C ALA A 106 -7.84 12.01 -13.74
N TYR A 107 -7.45 11.24 -14.77
CA TYR A 107 -7.69 9.81 -14.83
C TYR A 107 -6.92 9.05 -13.73
N GLU A 108 -5.63 9.35 -13.54
CA GLU A 108 -4.82 8.73 -12.48
C GLU A 108 -5.35 9.06 -11.07
N ASN A 109 -5.82 10.30 -10.88
CA ASN A 109 -6.45 10.67 -9.61
C ASN A 109 -7.75 9.88 -9.38
N LEU A 110 -8.56 9.64 -10.41
CA LEU A 110 -9.77 8.82 -10.32
C LEU A 110 -9.43 7.36 -10.05
N GLU A 111 -8.41 6.82 -10.70
CA GLU A 111 -7.93 5.46 -10.47
C GLU A 111 -7.43 5.30 -9.02
N THR A 112 -6.69 6.29 -8.52
CA THR A 112 -6.29 6.35 -7.11
C THR A 112 -7.50 6.27 -6.18
N LEU A 113 -8.53 7.10 -6.40
CA LEU A 113 -9.75 7.06 -5.59
C LEU A 113 -10.47 5.71 -5.69
N HIS A 114 -10.49 5.11 -6.86
CA HIS A 114 -11.09 3.79 -7.08
C HIS A 114 -10.41 2.70 -6.22
N GLN A 115 -9.08 2.77 -6.04
CA GLN A 115 -8.33 1.80 -5.25
C GLN A 115 -8.48 2.04 -3.73
N ILE A 116 -8.51 3.30 -3.29
CA ILE A 116 -8.50 3.62 -1.86
C ILE A 116 -9.89 3.60 -1.21
N ILE A 117 -10.94 3.98 -1.94
CA ILE A 117 -12.31 4.00 -1.39
C ILE A 117 -12.72 2.65 -0.79
N PRO A 118 -12.51 1.50 -1.46
CA PRO A 118 -12.83 0.20 -0.88
C PRO A 118 -12.11 -0.10 0.44
N LEU A 119 -10.89 0.44 0.63
CA LEU A 119 -10.13 0.24 1.87
C LEU A 119 -10.78 0.95 3.06
N CYS A 120 -11.39 2.13 2.83
CA CYS A 120 -12.10 2.88 3.87
C CYS A 120 -13.30 2.12 4.45
N PHE A 121 -13.85 1.17 3.70
CA PHE A 121 -15.02 0.37 4.08
C PHE A 121 -14.71 -1.11 4.34
N SER A 122 -13.43 -1.49 4.26
CA SER A 122 -13.02 -2.89 4.46
C SER A 122 -13.03 -3.26 5.94
N ALA A 123 -13.69 -4.36 6.28
CA ALA A 123 -13.68 -4.87 7.64
C ALA A 123 -12.25 -5.23 8.09
N GLY A 124 -11.90 -4.84 9.31
CA GLY A 124 -10.57 -5.08 9.87
C GLY A 124 -9.49 -4.12 9.37
N ILE A 125 -9.84 -3.11 8.57
CA ILE A 125 -8.93 -2.04 8.15
C ILE A 125 -9.43 -0.71 8.68
N ASN A 126 -8.64 -0.07 9.54
CA ASN A 126 -8.83 1.33 9.91
C ASN A 126 -7.94 2.18 9.00
N TYR A 127 -8.50 2.61 7.87
CA TYR A 127 -7.75 3.31 6.85
C TYR A 127 -7.89 4.82 6.98
N MET A 128 -6.75 5.50 7.13
CA MET A 128 -6.63 6.95 7.30
C MET A 128 -5.81 7.54 6.15
N PRO A 129 -6.44 7.99 5.06
CA PRO A 129 -5.74 8.66 3.97
C PRO A 129 -5.43 10.12 4.31
N PHE A 130 -4.22 10.54 4.00
CA PHE A 130 -3.75 11.92 4.04
C PHE A 130 -3.38 12.33 2.63
N TYR A 131 -3.79 13.52 2.19
CA TYR A 131 -3.62 13.95 0.80
C TYR A 131 -2.71 15.15 0.71
N TYR A 132 -1.84 15.14 -0.28
CA TYR A 132 -1.14 16.34 -0.69
C TYR A 132 -1.24 16.53 -2.21
N TYR A 133 -1.17 17.78 -2.63
CA TYR A 133 -1.29 18.18 -4.02
C TYR A 133 0.02 18.77 -4.52
N SER A 134 0.43 18.37 -5.71
CA SER A 134 1.63 18.91 -6.33
C SER A 134 1.35 19.21 -7.81
N LYS A 135 2.03 20.25 -8.32
CA LYS A 135 2.06 20.57 -9.75
C LYS A 135 3.13 19.76 -10.49
N LEU A 136 4.08 19.20 -9.74
CA LEU A 136 5.18 18.41 -10.30
C LEU A 136 4.65 17.02 -10.64
N SER A 137 4.93 16.56 -11.85
CA SER A 137 4.70 15.16 -12.19
C SER A 137 5.64 14.27 -11.38
N ARG A 138 5.31 12.96 -11.25
CA ARG A 138 6.23 12.00 -10.64
C ARG A 138 7.59 11.97 -11.33
N ASN A 139 7.61 12.22 -12.63
CA ASN A 139 8.84 12.26 -13.44
C ASN A 139 9.70 13.50 -13.15
N ASP A 140 9.14 14.54 -12.54
CA ASP A 140 9.84 15.77 -12.19
C ASP A 140 10.38 15.73 -10.74
N GLN A 141 10.06 14.68 -9.97
CA GLN A 141 10.65 14.48 -8.65
C GLN A 141 12.13 14.06 -8.80
N PRO A 142 13.01 14.50 -7.88
CA PRO A 142 14.39 14.07 -7.92
C PRO A 142 14.44 12.55 -8.00
N ASN A 143 15.31 12.01 -8.86
CA ASN A 143 15.47 10.58 -9.15
C ASN A 143 15.84 9.79 -7.88
N LEU A 144 14.88 9.60 -6.99
CA LEU A 144 15.02 8.68 -5.88
C LEU A 144 14.91 7.26 -6.44
N ILE A 145 15.91 6.44 -6.17
CA ILE A 145 15.92 5.04 -6.61
C ILE A 145 14.77 4.26 -5.94
N TYR A 146 14.47 4.60 -4.68
CA TYR A 146 13.41 3.99 -3.87
C TYR A 146 12.50 5.08 -3.27
N PRO A 147 11.55 5.64 -4.06
CA PRO A 147 10.71 6.75 -3.62
C PRO A 147 9.58 6.33 -2.69
N PHE A 148 9.24 5.04 -2.66
CA PHE A 148 8.12 4.53 -1.89
C PHE A 148 8.59 3.74 -0.68
N TYR A 149 7.75 3.74 0.36
CA TYR A 149 8.05 3.01 1.57
C TYR A 149 6.78 2.53 2.30
N ILE A 150 6.99 1.49 3.09
CA ILE A 150 6.07 1.02 4.11
C ILE A 150 6.83 0.99 5.42
N ILE A 151 6.32 1.70 6.42
CA ILE A 151 6.87 1.73 7.79
C ILE A 151 5.96 0.89 8.67
N THR A 152 6.57 0.03 9.47
CA THR A 152 5.93 -0.72 10.54
C THR A 152 6.64 -0.41 11.87
N GLU A 153 6.19 -0.97 12.97
CA GLU A 153 6.87 -0.78 14.28
C GLU A 153 8.36 -1.18 14.27
N LYS A 154 8.73 -2.18 13.45
CA LYS A 154 10.08 -2.76 13.48
C LYS A 154 10.88 -2.60 12.19
N ASN A 155 10.22 -2.24 11.11
CA ASN A 155 10.85 -2.28 9.80
C ASN A 155 10.42 -1.11 8.91
N VAL A 156 11.30 -0.76 7.97
CA VAL A 156 10.99 0.07 6.81
C VAL A 156 11.26 -0.74 5.57
N LEU A 157 10.24 -0.97 4.76
CA LEU A 157 10.38 -1.53 3.41
C LEU A 157 10.41 -0.38 2.41
N GLN A 158 11.56 -0.13 1.81
CA GLN A 158 11.71 0.81 0.69
C GLN A 158 11.43 0.10 -0.62
N LEU A 159 10.77 0.79 -1.56
CA LEU A 159 10.34 0.23 -2.83
C LEU A 159 10.71 1.14 -4.00
N ALA A 160 11.18 0.55 -5.08
CA ALA A 160 11.46 1.25 -6.33
C ALA A 160 10.21 1.87 -6.94
N SER A 161 10.38 2.82 -7.87
CA SER A 161 9.28 3.56 -8.49
C SER A 161 8.28 2.67 -9.24
N ASP A 162 8.73 1.54 -9.77
CA ASP A 162 7.93 0.53 -10.48
C ASP A 162 7.53 -0.65 -9.59
N LEU A 163 7.85 -0.59 -8.29
CA LEU A 163 7.61 -1.63 -7.28
C LEU A 163 8.25 -2.99 -7.62
N SER A 164 9.25 -3.00 -8.52
CA SER A 164 9.93 -4.24 -8.92
C SER A 164 11.07 -4.64 -7.99
N LYS A 165 11.57 -3.71 -7.17
CA LYS A 165 12.68 -3.94 -6.25
C LYS A 165 12.39 -3.33 -4.89
N GLY A 166 12.97 -3.90 -3.85
CA GLY A 166 12.81 -3.38 -2.49
C GLY A 166 13.97 -3.69 -1.58
N ILE A 167 14.08 -2.92 -0.51
CA ILE A 167 15.06 -3.10 0.55
C ILE A 167 14.34 -3.01 1.91
N LEU A 168 14.50 -4.04 2.72
CA LEU A 168 13.98 -4.08 4.07
C LEU A 168 15.05 -3.66 5.08
N HIS A 169 14.77 -2.61 5.82
CA HIS A 169 15.59 -2.13 6.90
C HIS A 169 14.96 -2.46 8.25
N SER A 170 15.78 -2.99 9.16
CA SER A 170 15.39 -3.22 10.56
C SER A 170 16.25 -2.40 11.53
N ASP A 171 17.01 -1.42 11.02
CA ASP A 171 17.82 -0.51 11.81
C ASP A 171 16.93 0.53 12.49
N PRO A 172 16.98 0.67 13.83
CA PRO A 172 16.17 1.64 14.57
C PRO A 172 16.41 3.09 14.17
N ALA A 173 17.62 3.47 13.74
CA ALA A 173 17.93 4.82 13.32
C ALA A 173 17.24 5.15 11.98
N ILE A 174 17.26 4.21 11.02
CA ILE A 174 16.54 4.35 9.76
C ILE A 174 15.03 4.42 9.99
N LEU A 175 14.51 3.55 10.84
CA LEU A 175 13.09 3.53 11.21
C LEU A 175 12.65 4.86 11.81
N LEU A 176 13.45 5.43 12.73
CA LEU A 176 13.16 6.73 13.35
C LEU A 176 13.12 7.87 12.33
N GLU A 177 14.07 7.91 11.40
CA GLU A 177 14.13 8.97 10.38
C GLU A 177 12.93 8.90 9.44
N TYR A 178 12.56 7.72 8.91
CA TYR A 178 11.37 7.56 8.07
C TYR A 178 10.08 7.90 8.81
N THR A 179 9.98 7.51 10.08
CA THR A 179 8.80 7.83 10.91
C THR A 179 8.67 9.33 11.13
N LYS A 180 9.77 10.05 11.43
CA LYS A 180 9.78 11.52 11.54
C LYS A 180 9.41 12.19 10.23
N GLU A 181 10.00 11.74 9.10
CA GLU A 181 9.70 12.29 7.79
C GLU A 181 8.21 12.14 7.47
N PHE A 182 7.64 10.97 7.68
CA PHE A 182 6.22 10.74 7.49
C PHE A 182 5.37 11.64 8.37
N GLN A 183 5.70 11.77 9.65
CA GLN A 183 4.96 12.63 10.59
C GLN A 183 5.03 14.11 10.23
N ASN A 184 6.13 14.58 9.66
CA ASN A 184 6.28 15.96 9.19
C ASN A 184 5.43 16.25 7.93
N CYS A 185 4.96 15.22 7.23
CA CYS A 185 4.08 15.34 6.07
C CYS A 185 2.59 15.36 6.43
N LEU A 186 2.23 15.01 7.67
CA LEU A 186 0.84 15.03 8.17
C LEU A 186 0.42 16.39 8.66
#